data_f0339962d3cc49dc47081dc1ed2c6765
#
_entry.id   f0339962d3cc49dc47081dc1ed2c6765
#
_cell.length_a   1.000
_cell.length_b   1.000
_cell.length_c   1.000
_cell.angle_alpha   90.00
_cell.angle_beta   90.00
_cell.angle_gamma   90.00
#
_symmetry.space_group_name_H-M   'P 1'
#
loop_
_entity.id
_entity.type
_entity.pdbx_description
1 polymer ?
#
loop_
_entity_poly.entity_id
_entity_poly.type
_entity_poly.pdbx_seq_one_letter_code
_entity_poly.pdbx_strand_id
1 'polypeptide(L)'
;MLFDERPKTTRLDLYDMEQQLASLTSALRRGDPMVLILGLRRTGKTSLLQTGLGEAKFPQIILDLRAVGEKPYATKKDLLQLLEGAVNRFLAEQRSRAGRILDRLKGIGGVQVMGTGVTFRWAGKEPVQIVDVFKLLDEAASRDKYRLVIAFDEAQELGKVAGFNMQRILAHVYDYCKNTTVVLTGSAIGLLRDFVGANDPKAPLYGRGITEITMGRFNEEQSRDFLEKGFKQSGMRPDEKVLGEAIGKLDGIAGWLTLFGSTCVKEGVSSSAIEKVRKAGIAMVRREFQNFLGPRQIAKKRYTRIMKELASGPASWSDIKRSIQVLEGRTVNDRTVTALVAELTKAGFVEKEGESYKIGDPLVAEAFH
;
A
#
# COMPACT_ATOMS: atom_id res chain seq x y z
N MET A 1 -6.43 19.23 7.33
CA MET A 1 -7.51 18.90 8.28
C MET A 1 -7.55 17.41 8.51
N LEU A 2 -7.82 16.96 9.76
CA LEU A 2 -7.82 15.52 10.12
C LEU A 2 -8.87 14.72 9.33
N PHE A 3 -10.03 15.28 9.08
CA PHE A 3 -11.13 14.62 8.36
C PHE A 3 -11.10 14.77 6.83
N ASP A 4 -10.01 15.29 6.24
CA ASP A 4 -9.84 15.22 4.78
C ASP A 4 -9.60 13.76 4.36
N GLU A 5 -10.39 13.25 3.44
CA GLU A 5 -10.32 11.86 2.96
C GLU A 5 -9.10 11.61 2.05
N ARG A 6 -8.47 12.68 1.53
CA ARG A 6 -7.25 12.59 0.73
C ARG A 6 -6.04 12.26 1.62
N PRO A 7 -4.99 11.63 1.06
CA PRO A 7 -3.75 11.42 1.79
C PRO A 7 -3.19 12.72 2.35
N LYS A 8 -2.72 12.68 3.60
CA LYS A 8 -2.11 13.84 4.27
C LYS A 8 -0.75 14.14 3.66
N THR A 9 -0.42 15.42 3.58
CA THR A 9 0.85 15.91 3.02
C THR A 9 1.63 16.79 3.99
N THR A 10 1.06 17.05 5.16
CA THR A 10 1.68 17.88 6.20
C THR A 10 1.63 17.17 7.55
N ARG A 11 2.65 17.41 8.39
CA ARG A 11 2.72 16.87 9.75
C ARG A 11 1.52 17.25 10.61
N LEU A 12 1.00 18.47 10.45
CA LEU A 12 -0.13 18.97 11.22
C LEU A 12 -1.43 18.17 11.00
N ASP A 13 -1.54 17.56 9.83
CA ASP A 13 -2.70 16.74 9.44
C ASP A 13 -2.46 15.25 9.65
N LEU A 14 -1.22 14.84 9.95
CA LEU A 14 -0.82 13.46 10.19
C LEU A 14 -0.90 13.19 11.70
N TYR A 15 -1.94 12.49 12.14
CA TYR A 15 -2.21 12.24 13.54
C TYR A 15 -1.46 10.99 14.04
N ASP A 16 -0.78 11.11 15.18
CA ASP A 16 -0.13 10.06 15.98
C ASP A 16 0.80 9.12 15.17
N MET A 17 1.59 9.71 14.28
CA MET A 17 2.56 8.99 13.44
C MET A 17 3.96 9.60 13.55
N GLU A 18 4.25 10.29 14.65
CA GLU A 18 5.51 10.99 14.86
C GLU A 18 6.72 10.04 14.80
N GLN A 19 6.61 8.86 15.41
CA GLN A 19 7.67 7.85 15.42
C GLN A 19 7.91 7.30 14.01
N GLN A 20 6.85 6.96 13.29
CA GLN A 20 6.93 6.45 11.92
C GLN A 20 7.49 7.51 10.98
N LEU A 21 7.04 8.76 11.13
CA LEU A 21 7.53 9.89 10.34
C LEU A 21 9.00 10.19 10.62
N ALA A 22 9.41 10.16 11.90
CA ALA A 22 10.81 10.31 12.29
C ALA A 22 11.67 9.17 11.73
N SER A 23 11.18 7.93 11.79
CA SER A 23 11.87 6.76 11.22
C SER A 23 12.04 6.89 9.72
N LEU A 24 10.98 7.28 8.98
CA LEU A 24 11.04 7.48 7.53
C LEU A 24 12.02 8.61 7.16
N THR A 25 11.86 9.78 7.77
CA THR A 25 12.72 10.94 7.45
C THR A 25 14.19 10.68 7.82
N SER A 26 14.44 9.95 8.92
CA SER A 26 15.79 9.54 9.31
C SER A 26 16.41 8.56 8.31
N ALA A 27 15.65 7.53 7.88
CA ALA A 27 16.10 6.56 6.87
C ALA A 27 16.44 7.27 5.53
N LEU A 28 15.57 8.17 5.08
CA LEU A 28 15.82 8.98 3.87
C LEU A 28 17.08 9.84 3.99
N ARG A 29 17.31 10.47 5.14
CA ARG A 29 18.52 11.32 5.38
C ARG A 29 19.79 10.49 5.47
N ARG A 30 19.77 9.32 6.12
CA ARG A 30 20.91 8.39 6.13
C ARG A 30 21.20 7.84 4.74
N GLY A 31 20.19 7.78 3.86
CA GLY A 31 20.27 7.19 2.53
C GLY A 31 20.21 5.66 2.59
N ASP A 32 19.33 5.15 3.44
CA ASP A 32 19.06 3.72 3.47
C ASP A 32 18.63 3.29 2.05
N PRO A 33 19.22 2.23 1.49
CA PRO A 33 18.92 1.86 0.09
C PRO A 33 17.46 1.49 -0.14
N MET A 34 16.80 0.91 0.89
CA MET A 34 15.40 0.47 0.80
C MET A 34 14.67 0.63 2.12
N VAL A 35 13.45 1.17 2.04
CA VAL A 35 12.52 1.34 3.16
C VAL A 35 11.19 0.67 2.82
N LEU A 36 10.64 -0.13 3.73
CA LEU A 36 9.30 -0.70 3.64
C LEU A 36 8.36 0.01 4.62
N ILE A 37 7.21 0.45 4.16
CA ILE A 37 6.12 0.96 4.99
C ILE A 37 4.99 -0.07 4.94
N LEU A 38 4.82 -0.82 6.02
CA LEU A 38 3.90 -1.94 6.15
C LEU A 38 2.72 -1.58 7.05
N GLY A 39 1.55 -2.07 6.75
CA GLY A 39 0.36 -1.88 7.59
C GLY A 39 -0.91 -2.28 6.86
N LEU A 40 -1.97 -2.56 7.57
CA LEU A 40 -3.25 -2.90 6.98
C LEU A 40 -3.76 -1.78 6.06
N ARG A 41 -4.78 -2.08 5.29
CA ARG A 41 -5.47 -1.04 4.51
C ARG A 41 -6.00 0.06 5.41
N ARG A 42 -5.99 1.29 4.93
CA ARG A 42 -6.56 2.46 5.63
C ARG A 42 -5.86 2.87 6.93
N THR A 43 -4.64 2.37 7.18
CA THR A 43 -3.82 2.80 8.34
C THR A 43 -2.99 4.05 8.10
N GLY A 44 -3.09 4.70 6.92
CA GLY A 44 -2.42 5.98 6.65
C GLY A 44 -1.04 5.88 5.98
N LYS A 45 -0.65 4.72 5.40
CA LYS A 45 0.66 4.54 4.74
C LYS A 45 0.98 5.57 3.67
N THR A 46 0.04 5.83 2.76
CA THR A 46 0.19 6.86 1.71
C THR A 46 0.34 8.26 2.31
N SER A 47 -0.36 8.55 3.42
CA SER A 47 -0.22 9.81 4.14
C SER A 47 1.16 9.95 4.77
N LEU A 48 1.65 8.91 5.44
CA LEU A 48 3.01 8.87 5.99
C LEU A 48 4.06 9.07 4.89
N LEU A 49 3.92 8.35 3.78
CA LEU A 49 4.82 8.47 2.63
C LEU A 49 4.86 9.91 2.10
N GLN A 50 3.70 10.50 1.78
CA GLN A 50 3.64 11.83 1.20
C GLN A 50 4.14 12.91 2.16
N THR A 51 3.76 12.83 3.45
CA THR A 51 4.25 13.76 4.47
C THR A 51 5.76 13.64 4.66
N GLY A 52 6.29 12.42 4.77
CA GLY A 52 7.72 12.18 4.96
C GLY A 52 8.56 12.65 3.77
N LEU A 53 8.08 12.42 2.55
CA LEU A 53 8.73 12.90 1.34
C LEU A 53 8.71 14.44 1.25
N GLY A 54 7.56 15.05 1.61
CA GLY A 54 7.44 16.52 1.68
C GLY A 54 8.39 17.16 2.69
N GLU A 55 8.59 16.54 3.87
CA GLU A 55 9.53 17.02 4.88
C GLU A 55 11.00 16.80 4.51
N ALA A 56 11.30 15.68 3.89
CA ALA A 56 12.65 15.36 3.46
C ALA A 56 13.13 16.31 2.34
N LYS A 57 12.19 16.83 1.52
CA LYS A 57 12.45 17.72 0.39
C LYS A 57 13.45 17.18 -0.64
N PHE A 58 13.55 15.86 -0.72
CA PHE A 58 14.34 15.22 -1.76
C PHE A 58 13.56 15.15 -3.08
N PRO A 59 14.24 15.31 -4.24
CA PRO A 59 13.66 14.96 -5.52
C PRO A 59 13.10 13.56 -5.51
N GLN A 60 11.87 13.38 -6.05
CA GLN A 60 11.13 12.13 -5.85
C GLN A 60 10.38 11.71 -7.11
N ILE A 61 10.30 10.40 -7.31
CA ILE A 61 9.48 9.76 -8.35
C ILE A 61 8.52 8.84 -7.62
N ILE A 62 7.22 9.12 -7.69
CA ILE A 62 6.18 8.33 -7.00
C ILE A 62 5.35 7.59 -8.03
N LEU A 63 5.29 6.26 -7.90
CA LEU A 63 4.44 5.37 -8.68
C LEU A 63 3.30 4.86 -7.79
N ASP A 64 2.08 5.23 -8.12
CA ASP A 64 0.87 4.66 -7.51
C ASP A 64 0.45 3.40 -8.28
N LEU A 65 0.67 2.24 -7.68
CA LEU A 65 0.43 0.96 -8.33
C LEU A 65 -1.00 0.45 -8.19
N ARG A 66 -1.90 1.20 -7.56
CA ARG A 66 -3.33 0.84 -7.47
C ARG A 66 -3.95 0.65 -8.84
N ALA A 67 -3.56 1.50 -9.81
CA ALA A 67 -4.01 1.38 -11.21
C ALA A 67 -3.60 0.04 -11.87
N VAL A 68 -2.47 -0.55 -11.45
CA VAL A 68 -2.06 -1.90 -11.85
C VAL A 68 -2.90 -2.94 -11.14
N GLY A 69 -3.17 -2.74 -9.85
CA GLY A 69 -3.94 -3.64 -9.00
C GLY A 69 -5.40 -3.84 -9.43
N GLU A 70 -6.01 -2.85 -10.09
CA GLU A 70 -7.37 -2.95 -10.63
C GLU A 70 -7.50 -3.91 -11.81
N LYS A 71 -6.38 -4.23 -12.48
CA LYS A 71 -6.36 -5.16 -13.62
C LYS A 71 -6.17 -6.60 -13.13
N PRO A 72 -6.90 -7.58 -13.69
CA PRO A 72 -6.67 -8.99 -13.39
C PRO A 72 -5.25 -9.45 -13.73
N TYR A 73 -4.68 -8.88 -14.79
CA TYR A 73 -3.31 -9.11 -15.26
C TYR A 73 -2.71 -7.77 -15.67
N ALA A 74 -1.56 -7.46 -15.10
CA ALA A 74 -0.79 -6.29 -15.50
C ALA A 74 0.35 -6.70 -16.44
N THR A 75 0.63 -5.85 -17.40
CA THR A 75 1.68 -6.06 -18.40
C THR A 75 2.88 -5.15 -18.15
N LYS A 76 4.03 -5.49 -18.73
CA LYS A 76 5.19 -4.58 -18.76
C LYS A 76 4.83 -3.20 -19.31
N LYS A 77 3.93 -3.12 -20.31
CA LYS A 77 3.45 -1.86 -20.88
C LYS A 77 2.76 -0.99 -19.83
N ASP A 78 1.86 -1.58 -19.03
CA ASP A 78 1.14 -0.85 -18.00
C ASP A 78 2.10 -0.22 -16.97
N LEU A 79 3.11 -0.98 -16.53
CA LEU A 79 4.13 -0.47 -15.62
C LEU A 79 4.98 0.63 -16.25
N LEU A 80 5.38 0.47 -17.50
CA LEU A 80 6.18 1.48 -18.21
C LEU A 80 5.40 2.78 -18.42
N GLN A 81 4.10 2.72 -18.69
CA GLN A 81 3.25 3.92 -18.80
C GLN A 81 3.15 4.66 -17.46
N LEU A 82 3.03 3.94 -16.34
CA LEU A 82 3.06 4.56 -15.01
C LEU A 82 4.41 5.20 -14.71
N LEU A 83 5.51 4.50 -15.02
CA LEU A 83 6.86 5.02 -14.83
C LEU A 83 7.11 6.25 -15.71
N GLU A 84 6.70 6.22 -16.98
CA GLU A 84 6.77 7.37 -17.90
C GLU A 84 6.06 8.59 -17.31
N GLY A 85 4.82 8.42 -16.87
CA GLY A 85 4.07 9.50 -16.23
C GLY A 85 4.73 10.03 -14.95
N ALA A 86 5.31 9.15 -14.12
CA ALA A 86 6.01 9.53 -12.91
C ALA A 86 7.32 10.28 -13.21
N VAL A 87 8.11 9.81 -14.19
CA VAL A 87 9.33 10.49 -14.63
C VAL A 87 9.02 11.86 -15.24
N ASN A 88 7.95 11.96 -16.03
CA ASN A 88 7.54 13.25 -16.62
C ASN A 88 7.10 14.26 -15.54
N ARG A 89 6.39 13.84 -14.50
CA ARG A 89 6.07 14.71 -13.35
C ARG A 89 7.35 15.16 -12.64
N PHE A 90 8.25 14.23 -12.36
CA PHE A 90 9.55 14.55 -11.76
C PHE A 90 10.32 15.57 -12.59
N LEU A 91 10.42 15.42 -13.91
CA LEU A 91 11.08 16.36 -14.81
C LEU A 91 10.44 17.75 -14.76
N ALA A 92 9.12 17.83 -14.73
CA ALA A 92 8.39 19.09 -14.62
C ALA A 92 8.68 19.84 -13.31
N GLU A 93 8.87 19.10 -12.21
CA GLU A 93 9.26 19.66 -10.90
C GLU A 93 10.72 20.10 -10.87
N GLN A 94 11.62 19.42 -11.58
CA GLN A 94 13.07 19.68 -11.62
C GLN A 94 13.46 20.68 -12.72
N ARG A 95 12.70 21.77 -12.92
CA ARG A 95 12.83 22.72 -14.05
C ARG A 95 14.29 23.10 -14.40
N SER A 96 15.13 23.42 -13.41
CA SER A 96 16.52 23.83 -13.61
C SER A 96 17.48 22.70 -14.01
N ARG A 97 17.07 21.43 -13.80
CA ARG A 97 17.86 20.22 -14.06
C ARG A 97 17.30 19.39 -15.20
N ALA A 98 16.02 19.59 -15.55
CA ALA A 98 15.29 18.78 -16.51
C ALA A 98 16.01 18.64 -17.84
N GLY A 99 16.52 19.71 -18.41
CA GLY A 99 17.27 19.69 -19.67
C GLY A 99 18.46 18.74 -19.64
N ARG A 100 19.29 18.80 -18.58
CA ARG A 100 20.46 17.92 -18.42
C ARG A 100 20.06 16.44 -18.25
N ILE A 101 18.98 16.18 -17.53
CA ILE A 101 18.44 14.82 -17.35
C ILE A 101 17.90 14.30 -18.67
N LEU A 102 17.12 15.10 -19.40
CA LEU A 102 16.58 14.76 -20.72
C LEU A 102 17.65 14.44 -21.76
N ASP A 103 18.72 15.25 -21.83
CA ASP A 103 19.82 15.03 -22.77
C ASP A 103 20.50 13.69 -22.57
N ARG A 104 20.53 13.20 -21.32
CA ARG A 104 21.07 11.88 -21.03
C ARG A 104 20.08 10.76 -21.30
N LEU A 105 18.79 10.97 -20.97
CA LEU A 105 17.76 10.00 -21.24
C LEU A 105 17.64 9.70 -22.74
N LYS A 106 18.00 10.63 -23.64
CA LYS A 106 18.12 10.39 -25.09
C LYS A 106 19.11 9.27 -25.45
N GLY A 107 20.13 9.06 -24.62
CA GLY A 107 21.14 8.01 -24.83
C GLY A 107 20.67 6.59 -24.46
N ILE A 108 19.51 6.44 -23.83
CA ILE A 108 18.98 5.13 -23.46
C ILE A 108 18.17 4.55 -24.62
N GLY A 109 18.48 3.31 -25.02
CA GLY A 109 17.67 2.57 -26.00
C GLY A 109 16.20 2.48 -25.56
N GLY A 110 15.30 2.81 -26.48
CA GLY A 110 13.85 2.80 -26.20
C GLY A 110 13.29 4.03 -25.48
N VAL A 111 14.11 5.02 -25.17
CA VAL A 111 13.64 6.32 -24.65
C VAL A 111 13.59 7.33 -25.79
N GLN A 112 12.45 8.01 -25.93
CA GLN A 112 12.27 9.13 -26.84
C GLN A 112 12.02 10.40 -26.03
N VAL A 113 12.75 11.47 -26.32
CA VAL A 113 12.55 12.77 -25.68
C VAL A 113 11.70 13.62 -26.61
N MET A 114 10.58 14.13 -26.10
CA MET A 114 9.66 15.00 -26.84
C MET A 114 9.41 16.28 -26.02
N GLY A 115 9.95 17.40 -26.50
CA GLY A 115 9.86 18.65 -25.76
C GLY A 115 10.53 18.55 -24.37
N THR A 116 9.73 18.72 -23.32
CA THR A 116 10.18 18.68 -21.91
C THR A 116 9.93 17.33 -21.22
N GLY A 117 9.51 16.30 -21.97
CA GLY A 117 9.16 15.00 -21.43
C GLY A 117 9.81 13.83 -22.18
N VAL A 118 9.53 12.63 -21.69
CA VAL A 118 10.00 11.37 -22.26
C VAL A 118 8.84 10.45 -22.59
N THR A 119 9.07 9.57 -23.57
CA THR A 119 8.18 8.45 -23.89
C THR A 119 8.99 7.17 -23.91
N PHE A 120 8.46 6.09 -23.36
CA PHE A 120 9.12 4.80 -23.25
C PHE A 120 8.59 3.80 -24.27
N ARG A 121 9.49 3.27 -25.13
CA ARG A 121 9.17 2.20 -26.04
C ARG A 121 9.13 0.86 -25.26
N TRP A 122 7.99 0.21 -25.27
CA TRP A 122 7.78 -1.03 -24.54
C TRP A 122 8.00 -2.31 -25.37
N ALA A 123 8.02 -2.20 -26.71
CA ALA A 123 8.21 -3.30 -27.66
C ALA A 123 9.02 -2.86 -28.89
N GLY A 124 9.45 -3.81 -29.70
CA GLY A 124 10.23 -3.55 -30.92
C GLY A 124 11.70 -3.93 -30.76
N LYS A 125 12.55 -3.43 -31.69
CA LYS A 125 13.98 -3.80 -31.73
C LYS A 125 14.77 -3.40 -30.50
N GLU A 126 14.41 -2.28 -29.86
CA GLU A 126 15.10 -1.74 -28.68
C GLU A 126 14.08 -1.26 -27.63
N PRO A 127 13.47 -2.17 -26.85
CA PRO A 127 12.58 -1.74 -25.78
C PRO A 127 13.38 -1.15 -24.62
N VAL A 128 12.81 -0.14 -23.93
CA VAL A 128 13.46 0.49 -22.79
C VAL A 128 13.75 -0.55 -21.67
N GLN A 129 14.94 -0.45 -21.09
CA GLN A 129 15.30 -1.18 -19.87
C GLN A 129 15.13 -0.25 -18.67
N ILE A 130 14.23 -0.61 -17.74
CA ILE A 130 13.94 0.21 -16.55
C ILE A 130 15.18 0.43 -15.69
N VAL A 131 16.05 -0.58 -15.62
CA VAL A 131 17.29 -0.50 -14.85
C VAL A 131 18.20 0.62 -15.37
N ASP A 132 18.26 0.83 -16.68
CA ASP A 132 19.11 1.89 -17.27
C ASP A 132 18.53 3.28 -16.98
N VAL A 133 17.18 3.40 -16.96
CA VAL A 133 16.52 4.65 -16.53
C VAL A 133 16.89 4.98 -15.08
N PHE A 134 16.80 4.00 -14.17
CA PHE A 134 17.13 4.23 -12.75
C PHE A 134 18.61 4.54 -12.53
N LYS A 135 19.52 3.84 -13.23
CA LYS A 135 20.95 4.16 -13.19
C LYS A 135 21.23 5.60 -13.60
N LEU A 136 20.67 6.02 -14.73
CA LEU A 136 20.89 7.36 -15.24
C LEU A 136 20.34 8.43 -14.31
N LEU A 137 19.18 8.19 -13.69
CA LEU A 137 18.61 9.10 -12.69
C LEU A 137 19.48 9.17 -11.43
N ASP A 138 20.06 8.04 -10.98
CA ASP A 138 21.02 8.01 -9.88
C ASP A 138 22.32 8.75 -10.21
N GLU A 139 22.84 8.59 -11.43
CA GLU A 139 24.01 9.33 -11.90
C GLU A 139 23.74 10.84 -11.97
N ALA A 140 22.54 11.23 -12.39
CA ALA A 140 22.13 12.64 -12.38
C ALA A 140 22.06 13.17 -10.94
N ALA A 141 21.51 12.38 -10.02
CA ALA A 141 21.48 12.71 -8.59
C ALA A 141 22.88 12.86 -8.01
N SER A 142 23.81 11.96 -8.33
CA SER A 142 25.21 12.02 -7.91
C SER A 142 25.90 13.30 -8.36
N ARG A 143 25.75 13.67 -9.63
CA ARG A 143 26.40 14.85 -10.22
C ARG A 143 25.88 16.17 -9.67
N ASP A 144 24.57 16.25 -9.51
CA ASP A 144 23.91 17.44 -8.98
C ASP A 144 23.85 17.43 -7.43
N LYS A 145 24.53 16.46 -6.79
CA LYS A 145 24.70 16.31 -5.33
C LYS A 145 23.37 16.30 -4.56
N TYR A 146 22.38 15.57 -5.04
CA TYR A 146 21.14 15.34 -4.32
C TYR A 146 20.83 13.83 -4.15
N ARG A 147 19.94 13.52 -3.24
CA ARG A 147 19.36 12.17 -3.13
C ARG A 147 18.06 12.11 -3.91
N LEU A 148 17.89 11.02 -4.63
CA LEU A 148 16.65 10.68 -5.32
C LEU A 148 15.86 9.69 -4.47
N VAL A 149 14.54 9.89 -4.35
CA VAL A 149 13.65 8.88 -3.78
C VAL A 149 12.75 8.33 -4.87
N ILE A 150 12.73 7.01 -5.01
CA ILE A 150 11.79 6.31 -5.89
C ILE A 150 10.82 5.55 -5.00
N ALA A 151 9.56 5.99 -4.98
CA ALA A 151 8.52 5.42 -4.14
C ALA A 151 7.50 4.64 -4.95
N PHE A 152 7.17 3.43 -4.49
CA PHE A 152 6.14 2.57 -5.05
C PHE A 152 5.03 2.39 -4.01
N ASP A 153 3.91 3.06 -4.22
CA ASP A 153 2.73 2.89 -3.35
C ASP A 153 1.96 1.64 -3.78
N GLU A 154 1.57 0.80 -2.81
CA GLU A 154 0.98 -0.54 -3.01
C GLU A 154 1.90 -1.47 -3.83
N ALA A 155 3.18 -1.55 -3.46
CA ALA A 155 4.24 -2.23 -4.20
C ALA A 155 4.03 -3.75 -4.39
N GLN A 156 3.18 -4.41 -3.58
CA GLN A 156 2.82 -5.81 -3.81
C GLN A 156 2.16 -6.02 -5.20
N GLU A 157 1.59 -4.97 -5.80
CA GLU A 157 0.99 -5.05 -7.13
C GLU A 157 2.04 -5.30 -8.24
N LEU A 158 3.31 -5.00 -7.99
CA LEU A 158 4.42 -5.34 -8.90
C LEU A 158 4.55 -6.84 -9.12
N GLY A 159 4.15 -7.67 -8.15
CA GLY A 159 4.13 -9.12 -8.29
C GLY A 159 3.13 -9.64 -9.33
N LYS A 160 2.16 -8.83 -9.76
CA LYS A 160 1.17 -9.17 -10.79
C LYS A 160 1.64 -8.86 -12.21
N VAL A 161 2.77 -8.17 -12.38
CA VAL A 161 3.28 -7.77 -13.70
C VAL A 161 3.93 -8.96 -14.38
N ALA A 162 3.26 -9.50 -15.40
CA ALA A 162 3.72 -10.67 -16.14
C ALA A 162 4.96 -10.38 -17.00
N GLY A 163 5.86 -11.37 -17.11
CA GLY A 163 7.03 -11.32 -17.98
C GLY A 163 8.10 -10.31 -17.58
N PHE A 164 8.07 -9.85 -16.32
CA PHE A 164 8.97 -8.82 -15.82
C PHE A 164 9.39 -9.10 -14.37
N ASN A 165 10.69 -9.09 -14.10
CA ASN A 165 11.22 -9.34 -12.75
C ASN A 165 11.68 -8.05 -12.09
N MET A 166 10.74 -7.35 -11.43
CA MET A 166 11.04 -6.11 -10.74
C MET A 166 11.96 -6.31 -9.54
N GLN A 167 11.93 -7.47 -8.87
CA GLN A 167 12.82 -7.79 -7.75
C GLN A 167 14.29 -7.69 -8.16
N ARG A 168 14.67 -8.19 -9.36
CA ARG A 168 16.05 -8.08 -9.87
C ARG A 168 16.45 -6.63 -10.13
N ILE A 169 15.52 -5.81 -10.63
CA ILE A 169 15.78 -4.38 -10.85
C ILE A 169 15.98 -3.68 -9.52
N LEU A 170 15.10 -3.94 -8.54
CA LEU A 170 15.23 -3.36 -7.20
C LEU A 170 16.53 -3.80 -6.51
N ALA A 171 16.94 -5.05 -6.67
CA ALA A 171 18.23 -5.54 -6.16
C ALA A 171 19.40 -4.80 -6.82
N HIS A 172 19.33 -4.58 -8.14
CA HIS A 172 20.35 -3.81 -8.83
C HIS A 172 20.40 -2.35 -8.35
N VAL A 173 19.23 -1.69 -8.19
CA VAL A 173 19.15 -0.32 -7.63
C VAL A 173 19.74 -0.30 -6.23
N TYR A 174 19.39 -1.26 -5.38
CA TYR A 174 19.93 -1.41 -4.03
C TYR A 174 21.47 -1.48 -4.02
N ASP A 175 22.05 -2.29 -4.90
CA ASP A 175 23.50 -2.55 -4.90
C ASP A 175 24.30 -1.41 -5.54
N TYR A 176 23.78 -0.78 -6.59
CA TYR A 176 24.57 0.10 -7.47
C TYR A 176 24.14 1.56 -7.48
N CYS A 177 22.88 1.89 -7.13
CA CYS A 177 22.39 3.27 -7.14
C CYS A 177 22.58 3.92 -5.76
N LYS A 178 23.77 4.50 -5.51
CA LYS A 178 24.18 4.99 -4.18
C LYS A 178 23.51 6.31 -3.75
N ASN A 179 22.92 7.02 -4.69
CA ASN A 179 22.24 8.29 -4.42
C ASN A 179 20.71 8.14 -4.43
N THR A 180 20.23 6.90 -4.57
CA THR A 180 18.79 6.57 -4.67
C THR A 180 18.34 5.76 -3.46
N THR A 181 17.24 6.18 -2.83
CA THR A 181 16.51 5.39 -1.84
C THR A 181 15.21 4.89 -2.46
N VAL A 182 14.94 3.60 -2.37
CA VAL A 182 13.66 3.00 -2.77
C VAL A 182 12.73 2.93 -1.56
N VAL A 183 11.51 3.44 -1.68
CA VAL A 183 10.48 3.31 -0.65
C VAL A 183 9.34 2.46 -1.21
N LEU A 184 8.99 1.37 -0.53
CA LEU A 184 7.90 0.49 -0.91
C LEU A 184 6.81 0.59 0.17
N THR A 185 5.57 0.89 -0.20
CA THR A 185 4.43 0.74 0.72
C THR A 185 3.59 -0.47 0.34
N GLY A 186 2.93 -1.08 1.31
CA GLY A 186 2.01 -2.17 1.02
C GLY A 186 0.99 -2.44 2.10
N SER A 187 -0.26 -2.67 1.67
CA SER A 187 -1.38 -3.01 2.53
C SER A 187 -1.56 -4.51 2.70
N ALA A 188 -1.09 -5.30 1.76
CA ALA A 188 -1.00 -6.75 1.85
C ALA A 188 0.42 -7.11 2.33
N ILE A 189 0.64 -7.03 3.66
CA ILE A 189 1.96 -7.15 4.29
C ILE A 189 2.68 -8.43 3.86
N GLY A 190 1.97 -9.57 3.86
CA GLY A 190 2.53 -10.85 3.46
C GLY A 190 2.92 -10.88 1.99
N LEU A 191 2.09 -10.34 1.09
CA LEU A 191 2.42 -10.27 -0.34
C LEU A 191 3.62 -9.35 -0.61
N LEU A 192 3.75 -8.23 0.12
CA LEU A 192 4.90 -7.35 -0.03
C LEU A 192 6.17 -8.00 0.51
N ARG A 193 6.12 -8.70 1.65
CA ARG A 193 7.26 -9.46 2.18
C ARG A 193 7.68 -10.60 1.24
N ASP A 194 6.71 -11.30 0.64
CA ASP A 194 6.99 -12.31 -0.39
C ASP A 194 7.60 -11.66 -1.65
N PHE A 195 7.07 -10.50 -2.06
CA PHE A 195 7.59 -9.76 -3.20
C PHE A 195 9.03 -9.32 -2.98
N VAL A 196 9.41 -8.84 -1.80
CA VAL A 196 10.82 -8.52 -1.51
C VAL A 196 11.64 -9.77 -1.21
N GLY A 197 11.00 -10.93 -1.01
CA GLY A 197 11.69 -12.20 -0.78
C GLY A 197 12.36 -12.28 0.59
N ALA A 198 11.76 -11.65 1.61
CA ALA A 198 12.35 -11.54 2.94
C ALA A 198 12.75 -12.89 3.55
N ASN A 199 12.02 -13.96 3.22
CA ASN A 199 12.23 -15.32 3.76
C ASN A 199 12.71 -16.35 2.69
N ASP A 200 13.00 -15.93 1.47
CA ASP A 200 13.43 -16.83 0.39
C ASP A 200 14.92 -16.62 0.05
N PRO A 201 15.82 -17.57 0.42
CA PRO A 201 17.25 -17.47 0.11
C PRO A 201 17.56 -17.34 -1.39
N LYS A 202 16.61 -17.67 -2.27
CA LYS A 202 16.77 -17.55 -3.73
C LYS A 202 16.29 -16.20 -4.26
N ALA A 203 15.61 -15.41 -3.45
CA ALA A 203 15.08 -14.13 -3.88
C ALA A 203 16.20 -13.09 -4.07
N PRO A 204 16.11 -12.26 -5.11
CA PRO A 204 17.15 -11.26 -5.41
C PRO A 204 17.45 -10.27 -4.27
N LEU A 205 16.48 -9.98 -3.42
CA LEU A 205 16.63 -9.03 -2.31
C LEU A 205 16.91 -9.70 -0.95
N TYR A 206 17.00 -11.02 -0.89
CA TYR A 206 17.28 -11.76 0.35
C TYR A 206 18.61 -11.32 0.99
N GLY A 207 18.60 -11.19 2.32
CA GLY A 207 19.80 -10.86 3.12
C GLY A 207 20.25 -9.41 3.04
N ARG A 208 19.55 -8.54 2.28
CA ARG A 208 19.85 -7.10 2.26
C ARG A 208 19.19 -6.39 3.43
N GLY A 209 19.88 -5.39 4.00
CA GLY A 209 19.35 -4.56 5.08
C GLY A 209 18.21 -3.68 4.57
N ILE A 210 17.01 -3.90 5.07
CA ILE A 210 15.81 -3.14 4.71
C ILE A 210 15.26 -2.49 5.97
N THR A 211 15.00 -1.19 5.93
CA THR A 211 14.36 -0.47 7.03
C THR A 211 12.85 -0.71 6.97
N GLU A 212 12.28 -1.38 7.96
CA GLU A 212 10.83 -1.61 8.06
C GLU A 212 10.18 -0.59 9.01
N ILE A 213 9.08 0.01 8.56
CA ILE A 213 8.22 0.92 9.33
C ILE A 213 6.83 0.32 9.32
N THR A 214 6.31 -0.04 10.51
CA THR A 214 4.99 -0.66 10.63
C THR A 214 3.96 0.35 11.10
N MET A 215 2.82 0.37 10.40
CA MET A 215 1.65 1.18 10.72
C MET A 215 0.64 0.33 11.46
N GLY A 216 0.22 0.78 12.65
CA GLY A 216 -0.80 0.15 13.48
C GLY A 216 -2.18 0.79 13.32
N ARG A 217 -3.12 0.30 14.13
CA ARG A 217 -4.40 0.96 14.41
C ARG A 217 -4.24 1.90 15.59
N PHE A 218 -5.11 2.85 15.72
CA PHE A 218 -5.26 3.63 16.93
C PHE A 218 -5.88 2.75 18.03
N ASN A 219 -5.41 2.89 19.25
CA ASN A 219 -6.11 2.37 20.41
C ASN A 219 -7.37 3.22 20.69
N GLU A 220 -8.14 2.86 21.73
CA GLU A 220 -9.37 3.58 22.05
C GLU A 220 -9.13 5.06 22.39
N GLU A 221 -8.09 5.34 23.20
CA GLU A 221 -7.71 6.70 23.61
C GLU A 221 -7.27 7.54 22.41
N GLN A 222 -6.40 6.98 21.55
CA GLN A 222 -5.97 7.62 20.29
C GLN A 222 -7.14 7.88 19.33
N SER A 223 -8.06 6.92 19.23
CA SER A 223 -9.26 7.07 18.39
C SER A 223 -10.17 8.19 18.86
N ARG A 224 -10.34 8.30 20.18
CA ARG A 224 -11.11 9.35 20.82
C ARG A 224 -10.47 10.72 20.58
N ASP A 225 -9.21 10.87 20.91
CA ASP A 225 -8.45 12.12 20.72
C ASP A 225 -8.40 12.53 19.26
N PHE A 226 -8.25 11.59 18.32
CA PHE A 226 -8.33 11.87 16.88
C PHE A 226 -9.67 12.48 16.49
N LEU A 227 -10.76 11.86 16.93
CA LEU A 227 -12.11 12.33 16.61
C LEU A 227 -12.40 13.70 17.26
N GLU A 228 -12.08 13.87 18.54
CA GLU A 228 -12.26 15.13 19.26
C GLU A 228 -11.49 16.29 18.61
N LYS A 229 -10.20 16.05 18.25
CA LYS A 229 -9.39 17.04 17.54
C LYS A 229 -9.95 17.37 16.16
N GLY A 230 -10.40 16.36 15.42
CA GLY A 230 -10.99 16.55 14.10
C GLY A 230 -12.31 17.33 14.14
N PHE A 231 -13.19 17.02 15.09
CA PHE A 231 -14.42 17.79 15.31
C PHE A 231 -14.14 19.22 15.78
N LYS A 232 -13.18 19.42 16.67
CA LYS A 232 -12.73 20.75 17.09
C LYS A 232 -12.23 21.58 15.90
N GLN A 233 -11.44 20.98 15.00
CA GLN A 233 -11.00 21.65 13.76
C GLN A 233 -12.17 22.04 12.85
N SER A 234 -13.27 21.32 12.93
CA SER A 234 -14.47 21.54 12.12
C SER A 234 -15.52 22.43 12.83
N GLY A 235 -15.21 22.94 14.04
CA GLY A 235 -16.14 23.76 14.82
C GLY A 235 -17.33 22.98 15.39
N MET A 236 -17.23 21.65 15.48
CA MET A 236 -18.30 20.77 15.93
C MET A 236 -18.01 20.20 17.32
N ARG A 237 -19.07 19.88 18.05
CA ARG A 237 -19.00 19.14 19.32
C ARG A 237 -19.78 17.84 19.16
N PRO A 238 -19.10 16.68 19.22
CA PRO A 238 -19.79 15.41 19.13
C PRO A 238 -20.46 15.04 20.46
N ASP A 239 -21.50 14.22 20.37
CA ASP A 239 -22.10 13.55 21.51
C ASP A 239 -21.19 12.37 21.93
N GLU A 240 -20.92 12.23 23.23
CA GLU A 240 -20.06 11.17 23.79
C GLU A 240 -20.55 9.76 23.44
N LYS A 241 -21.88 9.56 23.40
CA LYS A 241 -22.46 8.27 23.04
C LYS A 241 -22.15 7.92 21.57
N VAL A 242 -22.27 8.90 20.67
CA VAL A 242 -21.96 8.72 19.25
C VAL A 242 -20.46 8.47 19.04
N LEU A 243 -19.60 9.17 19.79
CA LEU A 243 -18.15 8.89 19.76
C LEU A 243 -17.84 7.48 20.20
N GLY A 244 -18.33 7.02 21.35
CA GLY A 244 -18.12 5.66 21.84
C GLY A 244 -18.61 4.61 20.85
N GLU A 245 -19.79 4.83 20.25
CA GLU A 245 -20.33 3.93 19.24
C GLU A 245 -19.43 3.86 17.98
N ALA A 246 -18.94 5.01 17.50
CA ALA A 246 -18.07 5.07 16.34
C ALA A 246 -16.73 4.38 16.60
N ILE A 247 -16.11 4.62 17.76
CA ILE A 247 -14.84 3.98 18.15
C ILE A 247 -15.00 2.47 18.21
N GLY A 248 -16.06 1.96 18.86
CA GLY A 248 -16.31 0.52 18.97
C GLY A 248 -16.59 -0.16 17.63
N LYS A 249 -17.26 0.51 16.69
CA LYS A 249 -17.60 -0.06 15.38
C LYS A 249 -16.50 0.07 14.32
N LEU A 250 -15.62 1.06 14.43
CA LEU A 250 -14.58 1.36 13.43
C LEU A 250 -13.16 0.94 13.88
N ASP A 251 -13.03 0.49 15.12
CA ASP A 251 -11.87 -0.21 15.72
C ASP A 251 -10.51 0.44 15.39
N GLY A 252 -10.40 1.75 15.58
CA GLY A 252 -9.15 2.48 15.46
C GLY A 252 -8.52 2.53 14.06
N ILE A 253 -9.26 2.12 13.02
CA ILE A 253 -8.77 2.19 11.63
C ILE A 253 -8.87 3.63 11.15
N ALA A 254 -7.73 4.32 11.04
CA ALA A 254 -7.63 5.75 10.73
C ALA A 254 -8.49 6.18 9.54
N GLY A 255 -8.54 5.40 8.47
CA GLY A 255 -9.35 5.71 7.29
C GLY A 255 -10.85 5.65 7.55
N TRP A 256 -11.33 4.71 8.39
CA TRP A 256 -12.75 4.64 8.75
C TRP A 256 -13.14 5.77 9.69
N LEU A 257 -12.28 6.12 10.66
CA LEU A 257 -12.49 7.26 11.54
C LEU A 257 -12.49 8.58 10.75
N THR A 258 -11.60 8.72 9.77
CA THR A 258 -11.57 9.88 8.85
C THR A 258 -12.87 9.98 8.05
N LEU A 259 -13.33 8.88 7.47
CA LEU A 259 -14.59 8.85 6.70
C LEU A 259 -15.79 9.18 7.58
N PHE A 260 -15.81 8.69 8.84
CA PHE A 260 -16.84 9.05 9.80
C PHE A 260 -16.83 10.55 10.10
N GLY A 261 -15.68 11.12 10.44
CA GLY A 261 -15.54 12.55 10.69
C GLY A 261 -15.95 13.39 9.48
N SER A 262 -15.52 13.03 8.28
CA SER A 262 -15.91 13.70 7.03
C SER A 262 -17.43 13.64 6.79
N THR A 263 -18.06 12.49 7.04
CA THR A 263 -19.51 12.32 6.93
C THR A 263 -20.24 13.20 7.93
N CYS A 264 -19.79 13.23 9.19
CA CYS A 264 -20.37 14.07 10.22
C CYS A 264 -20.25 15.58 9.90
N VAL A 265 -19.13 16.01 9.31
CA VAL A 265 -18.95 17.40 8.88
C VAL A 265 -19.98 17.81 7.82
N LYS A 266 -20.34 16.89 6.94
CA LYS A 266 -21.30 17.14 5.85
C LYS A 266 -22.77 17.07 6.29
N GLU A 267 -23.08 16.19 7.26
CA GLU A 267 -24.46 15.79 7.54
C GLU A 267 -24.89 15.91 9.00
N GLY A 268 -23.96 16.29 9.88
CA GLY A 268 -24.16 16.34 11.33
C GLY A 268 -23.71 15.06 12.04
N VAL A 269 -23.38 15.21 13.33
CA VAL A 269 -22.92 14.09 14.19
C VAL A 269 -24.12 13.26 14.62
N SER A 270 -24.16 12.00 14.19
CA SER A 270 -25.28 11.10 14.52
C SER A 270 -24.90 9.62 14.31
N SER A 271 -25.63 8.71 14.94
CA SER A 271 -25.53 7.28 14.69
C SER A 271 -25.84 6.91 13.23
N SER A 272 -26.66 7.72 12.52
CA SER A 272 -26.92 7.48 11.09
C SER A 272 -25.67 7.70 10.23
N ALA A 273 -24.76 8.62 10.62
CA ALA A 273 -23.49 8.82 9.96
C ALA A 273 -22.60 7.56 10.09
N ILE A 274 -22.61 6.90 11.26
CA ILE A 274 -21.86 5.64 11.46
C ILE A 274 -22.40 4.57 10.51
N GLU A 275 -23.73 4.43 10.40
CA GLU A 275 -24.34 3.43 9.51
C GLU A 275 -24.03 3.70 8.03
N LYS A 276 -23.95 4.96 7.61
CA LYS A 276 -23.52 5.31 6.26
C LYS A 276 -22.07 4.90 6.00
N VAL A 277 -21.17 5.17 6.94
CA VAL A 277 -19.76 4.76 6.85
C VAL A 277 -19.65 3.24 6.79
N ARG A 278 -20.39 2.52 7.63
CA ARG A 278 -20.42 1.05 7.60
C ARG A 278 -20.89 0.52 6.25
N LYS A 279 -22.00 1.01 5.72
CA LYS A 279 -22.50 0.61 4.39
C LYS A 279 -21.48 0.89 3.28
N ALA A 280 -20.88 2.08 3.27
CA ALA A 280 -19.86 2.44 2.31
C ALA A 280 -18.61 1.55 2.44
N GLY A 281 -18.15 1.32 3.67
CA GLY A 281 -17.00 0.48 3.98
C GLY A 281 -17.21 -0.98 3.56
N ILE A 282 -18.36 -1.57 3.87
CA ILE A 282 -18.75 -2.92 3.43
C ILE A 282 -18.72 -3.03 1.90
N ALA A 283 -19.26 -2.03 1.19
CA ALA A 283 -19.25 -2.02 -0.28
C ALA A 283 -17.81 -1.96 -0.84
N MET A 284 -16.93 -1.16 -0.22
CA MET A 284 -15.51 -1.09 -0.59
C MET A 284 -14.81 -2.43 -0.35
N VAL A 285 -14.99 -3.03 0.82
CA VAL A 285 -14.41 -4.34 1.17
C VAL A 285 -14.87 -5.43 0.21
N ARG A 286 -16.16 -5.47 -0.10
CA ARG A 286 -16.70 -6.45 -1.07
C ARG A 286 -16.04 -6.32 -2.44
N ARG A 287 -15.81 -5.10 -2.92
CA ARG A 287 -15.09 -4.85 -4.18
C ARG A 287 -13.64 -5.32 -4.09
N GLU A 288 -12.94 -5.02 -3.01
CA GLU A 288 -11.56 -5.47 -2.78
C GLU A 288 -11.46 -6.99 -2.77
N PHE A 289 -12.40 -7.66 -2.10
CA PHE A 289 -12.44 -9.12 -2.08
C PHE A 289 -12.78 -9.71 -3.46
N GLN A 290 -13.67 -9.09 -4.25
CA GLN A 290 -13.92 -9.50 -5.63
C GLN A 290 -12.66 -9.37 -6.49
N ASN A 291 -11.88 -8.31 -6.33
CA ASN A 291 -10.59 -8.14 -7.02
C ASN A 291 -9.59 -9.23 -6.61
N PHE A 292 -9.52 -9.57 -5.31
CA PHE A 292 -8.72 -10.70 -4.83
C PHE A 292 -9.16 -12.02 -5.45
N LEU A 293 -10.46 -12.25 -5.62
CA LEU A 293 -11.02 -13.46 -6.22
C LEU A 293 -10.85 -13.52 -7.75
N GLY A 294 -10.61 -12.39 -8.42
CA GLY A 294 -10.51 -12.32 -9.87
C GLY A 294 -9.67 -13.44 -10.50
N PRO A 295 -8.40 -13.59 -10.15
CA PRO A 295 -7.54 -14.68 -10.64
C PRO A 295 -7.80 -16.05 -9.95
N ARG A 296 -8.70 -16.14 -8.95
CA ARG A 296 -8.91 -17.30 -8.06
C ARG A 296 -10.31 -17.93 -8.20
N GLN A 297 -10.89 -17.85 -9.38
CA GLN A 297 -12.31 -18.24 -9.60
C GLN A 297 -12.62 -19.69 -9.19
N ILE A 298 -11.68 -20.63 -9.42
CA ILE A 298 -11.84 -22.06 -9.06
C ILE A 298 -12.03 -22.23 -7.55
N ALA A 299 -11.31 -21.46 -6.73
CA ALA A 299 -11.36 -21.55 -5.27
C ALA A 299 -12.31 -20.51 -4.62
N LYS A 300 -13.04 -19.74 -5.41
CA LYS A 300 -13.91 -18.64 -4.94
C LYS A 300 -14.85 -19.06 -3.79
N LYS A 301 -15.53 -20.20 -3.93
CA LYS A 301 -16.45 -20.72 -2.91
C LYS A 301 -15.74 -21.02 -1.59
N ARG A 302 -14.52 -21.58 -1.66
CA ARG A 302 -13.70 -21.91 -0.48
C ARG A 302 -13.24 -20.64 0.25
N TYR A 303 -12.70 -19.64 -0.48
CA TYR A 303 -12.31 -18.36 0.13
C TYR A 303 -13.50 -17.67 0.80
N THR A 304 -14.65 -17.62 0.11
CA THR A 304 -15.86 -17.03 0.69
C THR A 304 -16.32 -17.80 1.94
N ARG A 305 -16.19 -19.12 1.96
CA ARG A 305 -16.54 -19.93 3.13
C ARG A 305 -15.64 -19.64 4.33
N ILE A 306 -14.33 -19.55 4.09
CA ILE A 306 -13.36 -19.19 5.14
C ILE A 306 -13.71 -17.82 5.73
N MET A 307 -13.94 -16.82 4.88
CA MET A 307 -14.30 -15.48 5.34
C MET A 307 -15.60 -15.46 6.15
N LYS A 308 -16.60 -16.22 5.75
CA LYS A 308 -17.85 -16.36 6.53
C LYS A 308 -17.63 -17.02 7.88
N GLU A 309 -16.79 -18.05 7.94
CA GLU A 309 -16.44 -18.71 9.20
C GLU A 309 -15.78 -17.71 10.17
N LEU A 310 -14.78 -16.98 9.67
CA LEU A 310 -14.03 -16.01 10.45
C LEU A 310 -14.83 -14.73 10.77
N ALA A 311 -15.86 -14.41 10.01
CA ALA A 311 -16.78 -13.32 10.31
C ALA A 311 -17.57 -13.59 11.59
N SER A 312 -17.89 -14.86 11.88
CA SER A 312 -18.59 -15.26 13.11
C SER A 312 -17.69 -15.22 14.36
N GLY A 313 -16.38 -15.07 14.21
CA GLY A 313 -15.40 -14.99 15.28
C GLY A 313 -14.07 -15.68 14.94
N PRO A 314 -13.07 -15.57 15.81
CA PRO A 314 -11.81 -16.28 15.64
C PRO A 314 -12.04 -17.80 15.54
N ALA A 315 -11.33 -18.44 14.61
CA ALA A 315 -11.42 -19.88 14.39
C ALA A 315 -10.05 -20.53 14.27
N SER A 316 -9.93 -21.78 14.74
CA SER A 316 -8.72 -22.57 14.56
C SER A 316 -8.62 -23.07 13.11
N TRP A 317 -7.42 -23.51 12.73
CA TRP A 317 -7.21 -24.15 11.43
C TRP A 317 -8.16 -25.34 11.21
N SER A 318 -8.42 -26.11 12.28
CA SER A 318 -9.31 -27.28 12.23
C SER A 318 -10.76 -26.89 12.00
N ASP A 319 -11.24 -25.77 12.57
CA ASP A 319 -12.60 -25.28 12.34
C ASP A 319 -12.77 -24.78 10.91
N ILE A 320 -11.79 -24.03 10.39
CA ILE A 320 -11.75 -23.62 8.98
C ILE A 320 -11.81 -24.82 8.05
N LYS A 321 -11.00 -25.86 8.31
CA LYS A 321 -11.02 -27.10 7.52
C LYS A 321 -12.41 -27.73 7.54
N ARG A 322 -13.00 -27.90 8.74
CA ARG A 322 -14.35 -28.47 8.92
C ARG A 322 -15.39 -27.67 8.12
N SER A 323 -15.33 -26.34 8.16
CA SER A 323 -16.28 -25.49 7.45
C SER A 323 -16.20 -25.67 5.92
N ILE A 324 -15.01 -25.88 5.37
CA ILE A 324 -14.83 -26.18 3.94
C ILE A 324 -15.34 -27.59 3.61
N GLN A 325 -15.06 -28.58 4.46
CA GLN A 325 -15.55 -29.95 4.27
C GLN A 325 -17.09 -30.03 4.27
N VAL A 326 -17.75 -29.29 5.15
CA VAL A 326 -19.22 -29.15 5.16
C VAL A 326 -19.73 -28.53 3.86
N LEU A 327 -19.03 -27.49 3.34
CA LEU A 327 -19.41 -26.87 2.07
C LEU A 327 -19.31 -27.84 0.89
N GLU A 328 -18.27 -28.72 0.87
CA GLU A 328 -18.00 -29.59 -0.27
C GLU A 328 -18.61 -30.99 -0.13
N GLY A 329 -19.11 -31.37 1.05
CA GLY A 329 -19.64 -32.72 1.33
C GLY A 329 -18.57 -33.83 1.25
N ARG A 330 -17.29 -33.48 1.34
CA ARG A 330 -16.12 -34.39 1.23
C ARG A 330 -14.94 -33.92 2.05
N THR A 331 -13.99 -34.82 2.26
CA THR A 331 -12.71 -34.49 2.89
C THR A 331 -11.87 -33.56 2.00
N VAL A 332 -11.18 -32.60 2.60
CA VAL A 332 -10.31 -31.64 1.92
C VAL A 332 -8.89 -31.85 2.40
N ASN A 333 -7.94 -31.84 1.47
CA ASN A 333 -6.53 -32.02 1.76
C ASN A 333 -5.97 -30.84 2.59
N ASP A 334 -5.16 -31.15 3.60
CA ASP A 334 -4.57 -30.18 4.52
C ASP A 334 -3.75 -29.10 3.82
N ARG A 335 -2.95 -29.49 2.82
CA ARG A 335 -2.17 -28.53 2.02
C ARG A 335 -3.05 -27.50 1.32
N THR A 336 -4.24 -27.92 0.86
CA THR A 336 -5.20 -27.00 0.22
C THR A 336 -5.72 -25.97 1.22
N VAL A 337 -6.14 -26.41 2.41
CA VAL A 337 -6.66 -25.51 3.46
C VAL A 337 -5.55 -24.53 3.88
N THR A 338 -4.35 -25.05 4.16
CA THR A 338 -3.21 -24.23 4.55
C THR A 338 -2.86 -23.18 3.49
N ALA A 339 -2.86 -23.55 2.20
CA ALA A 339 -2.62 -22.61 1.12
C ALA A 339 -3.68 -21.52 1.03
N LEU A 340 -4.97 -21.86 1.14
CA LEU A 340 -6.07 -20.90 1.10
C LEU A 340 -5.99 -19.88 2.25
N VAL A 341 -5.77 -20.38 3.48
CA VAL A 341 -5.61 -19.50 4.66
C VAL A 341 -4.38 -18.61 4.51
N ALA A 342 -3.25 -19.18 4.09
CA ALA A 342 -2.01 -18.43 3.87
C ALA A 342 -2.20 -17.30 2.83
N GLU A 343 -2.93 -17.56 1.73
CA GLU A 343 -3.20 -16.51 0.73
C GLU A 343 -4.10 -15.38 1.28
N LEU A 344 -5.13 -15.70 2.06
CA LEU A 344 -5.96 -14.69 2.72
C LEU A 344 -5.14 -13.85 3.72
N THR A 345 -4.27 -14.51 4.49
CA THR A 345 -3.37 -13.83 5.44
C THR A 345 -2.39 -12.91 4.71
N LYS A 346 -1.75 -13.40 3.64
CA LYS A 346 -0.84 -12.61 2.82
C LYS A 346 -1.52 -11.40 2.18
N ALA A 347 -2.77 -11.56 1.77
CA ALA A 347 -3.59 -10.50 1.20
C ALA A 347 -4.13 -9.49 2.24
N GLY A 348 -3.95 -9.76 3.55
CA GLY A 348 -4.37 -8.88 4.63
C GLY A 348 -5.87 -8.94 4.95
N PHE A 349 -6.58 -9.98 4.54
CA PHE A 349 -7.97 -10.21 4.93
C PHE A 349 -8.08 -10.95 6.27
N VAL A 350 -7.09 -11.76 6.59
CA VAL A 350 -7.03 -12.61 7.78
C VAL A 350 -5.73 -12.35 8.53
N GLU A 351 -5.79 -12.34 9.84
CA GLU A 351 -4.64 -12.26 10.74
C GLU A 351 -4.52 -13.58 11.50
N LYS A 352 -3.28 -14.02 11.77
CA LYS A 352 -3.01 -15.15 12.66
C LYS A 352 -2.68 -14.61 14.05
N GLU A 353 -3.37 -15.11 15.07
CA GLU A 353 -3.13 -14.77 16.47
C GLU A 353 -3.00 -16.08 17.27
N GLY A 354 -1.76 -16.40 17.66
CA GLY A 354 -1.46 -17.70 18.28
C GLY A 354 -1.83 -18.85 17.35
N GLU A 355 -2.73 -19.74 17.81
CA GLU A 355 -3.24 -20.89 17.06
C GLU A 355 -4.51 -20.57 16.26
N SER A 356 -5.07 -19.37 16.39
CA SER A 356 -6.33 -18.96 15.76
C SER A 356 -6.09 -17.98 14.62
N TYR A 357 -7.09 -17.90 13.75
CA TYR A 357 -7.21 -16.92 12.68
C TYR A 357 -8.40 -16.02 12.94
N LYS A 358 -8.27 -14.74 12.62
CA LYS A 358 -9.37 -13.77 12.78
C LYS A 358 -9.38 -12.76 11.64
N ILE A 359 -10.51 -12.10 11.45
CA ILE A 359 -10.60 -10.90 10.62
C ILE A 359 -10.29 -9.70 11.51
N GLY A 360 -9.27 -8.94 11.14
CA GLY A 360 -8.84 -7.81 11.92
C GLY A 360 -9.71 -6.56 11.75
N ASP A 361 -10.20 -6.26 10.56
CA ASP A 361 -11.04 -5.08 10.28
C ASP A 361 -12.52 -5.44 10.49
N PRO A 362 -13.27 -4.77 11.40
CA PRO A 362 -14.66 -5.09 11.68
C PRO A 362 -15.57 -4.94 10.44
N LEU A 363 -15.30 -3.98 9.55
CA LEU A 363 -16.08 -3.83 8.32
C LEU A 363 -15.78 -4.94 7.30
N VAL A 364 -14.59 -5.55 7.39
CA VAL A 364 -14.31 -6.80 6.64
C VAL A 364 -15.13 -7.93 7.21
N ALA A 365 -15.21 -8.11 8.53
CA ALA A 365 -16.05 -9.14 9.13
C ALA A 365 -17.52 -8.95 8.73
N GLU A 366 -18.07 -7.76 8.88
CA GLU A 366 -19.45 -7.44 8.51
C GLU A 366 -19.76 -7.66 7.01
N ALA A 367 -18.79 -7.55 6.12
CA ALA A 367 -18.99 -7.78 4.70
C ALA A 367 -19.35 -9.25 4.38
N PHE A 368 -19.10 -10.18 5.30
CA PHE A 368 -19.31 -11.64 5.14
C PHE A 368 -20.39 -12.23 6.05
N HIS A 369 -20.95 -11.44 6.95
CA HIS A 369 -22.21 -11.78 7.62
C HIS A 369 -23.39 -11.66 6.65
#